data_18930cc853d7f3c3580c228418d9d479
#
_entry.id   18930cc853d7f3c3580c228418d9d479
#
_cell.length_a   1.000
_cell.length_b   1.000
_cell.length_c   1.000
_cell.angle_alpha   90.00
_cell.angle_beta   90.00
_cell.angle_gamma   90.00
#
_symmetry.space_group_name_H-M   'P 1'
#
loop_
_entity.id
_entity.type
_entity.pdbx_description
1 polymer ?
#
loop_
_entity_poly.entity_id
_entity_poly.type
_entity_poly.pdbx_seq_one_letter_code
_entity_poly.pdbx_strand_id
1 'polypeptide(L)'
;MPELAPYVDDEETWREHRPLYVELFERPDTFLFLARVDGELIGYALGCVAPASEGFAADTWRVGDRIGELESLSVLPEHRGEGIGSQLLDKVDEAFDKLGIDDVVIGALPGNTGALKLYESRGFKPTWIYLSRFAARGDR
;
A
#
# COMPACT_ATOMS: atom_id res chain seq x y z
N MET A 1 -17.38 1.91 -10.76
CA MET A 1 -16.42 2.81 -11.42
C MET A 1 -16.19 2.33 -12.85
N PRO A 2 -16.29 3.19 -13.83
CA PRO A 2 -15.99 2.77 -15.20
C PRO A 2 -14.52 2.35 -15.32
N GLU A 3 -14.27 1.31 -16.10
CA GLU A 3 -12.93 0.82 -16.34
C GLU A 3 -12.19 1.74 -17.30
N LEU A 4 -10.95 2.05 -16.97
CA LEU A 4 -10.08 2.85 -17.82
C LEU A 4 -9.45 2.00 -18.93
N ALA A 5 -9.14 0.76 -18.62
CA ALA A 5 -8.55 -0.23 -19.52
C ALA A 5 -8.85 -1.62 -18.97
N PRO A 6 -8.78 -2.66 -19.80
CA PRO A 6 -8.93 -4.02 -19.29
C PRO A 6 -7.89 -4.32 -18.22
N TYR A 7 -8.32 -4.98 -17.14
CA TYR A 7 -7.40 -5.44 -16.11
C TYR A 7 -6.65 -6.70 -16.60
N VAL A 8 -5.39 -6.79 -16.18
CA VAL A 8 -4.64 -8.05 -16.35
C VAL A 8 -5.12 -9.06 -15.31
N ASP A 9 -4.92 -10.35 -15.57
CA ASP A 9 -5.29 -11.38 -14.60
C ASP A 9 -4.29 -11.45 -13.42
N ASP A 10 -4.68 -12.19 -12.38
CA ASP A 10 -3.89 -12.27 -11.15
C ASP A 10 -2.50 -12.91 -11.39
N GLU A 11 -2.40 -13.87 -12.30
CA GLU A 11 -1.14 -14.52 -12.61
C GLU A 11 -0.17 -13.54 -13.29
N GLU A 12 -0.67 -12.75 -14.26
CA GLU A 12 0.12 -11.75 -14.95
C GLU A 12 0.56 -10.65 -13.96
N THR A 13 -0.37 -10.19 -13.10
CA THR A 13 -0.06 -9.22 -12.06
C THR A 13 1.06 -9.70 -11.14
N TRP A 14 0.97 -10.95 -10.70
CA TRP A 14 1.99 -11.55 -9.83
C TRP A 14 3.34 -11.66 -10.53
N ARG A 15 3.34 -12.05 -11.80
CA ARG A 15 4.58 -12.15 -12.60
C ARG A 15 5.29 -10.82 -12.70
N GLU A 16 4.53 -9.73 -12.87
CA GLU A 16 5.10 -8.38 -12.95
C GLU A 16 5.57 -7.85 -11.59
N HIS A 17 4.85 -8.13 -10.51
CA HIS A 17 5.16 -7.60 -9.17
C HIS A 17 6.18 -8.40 -8.39
N ARG A 18 6.30 -9.69 -8.66
CA ARG A 18 7.20 -10.57 -7.89
C ARG A 18 8.64 -10.06 -7.80
N PRO A 19 9.28 -9.62 -8.90
CA PRO A 19 10.65 -9.09 -8.82
C PRO A 19 10.75 -7.86 -7.92
N LEU A 20 9.74 -6.99 -7.93
CA LEU A 20 9.71 -5.82 -7.06
C LEU A 20 9.65 -6.23 -5.59
N TYR A 21 8.82 -7.19 -5.24
CA TYR A 21 8.70 -7.66 -3.87
C TYR A 21 9.97 -8.34 -3.39
N VAL A 22 10.62 -9.15 -4.24
CA VAL A 22 11.92 -9.75 -3.91
C VAL A 22 12.94 -8.66 -3.59
N GLU A 23 13.01 -7.61 -4.41
CA GLU A 23 13.90 -6.47 -4.16
C GLU A 23 13.55 -5.77 -2.84
N LEU A 24 12.27 -5.52 -2.56
CA LEU A 24 11.85 -4.88 -1.32
C LEU A 24 12.29 -5.66 -0.09
N PHE A 25 12.16 -6.98 -0.11
CA PHE A 25 12.57 -7.80 1.02
C PHE A 25 14.09 -7.86 1.23
N GLU A 26 14.87 -7.49 0.24
CA GLU A 26 16.32 -7.35 0.37
C GLU A 26 16.74 -6.00 0.97
N ARG A 27 15.83 -5.01 0.99
CA ARG A 27 16.11 -3.70 1.58
C ARG A 27 16.04 -3.77 3.11
N PRO A 28 16.90 -2.99 3.81
CA PRO A 28 16.73 -2.83 5.26
C PRO A 28 15.41 -2.12 5.57
N ASP A 29 14.87 -2.39 6.74
CA ASP A 29 13.66 -1.73 7.26
C ASP A 29 12.38 -2.04 6.48
N THR A 30 12.37 -3.12 5.72
CA THR A 30 11.17 -3.68 5.13
C THR A 30 10.53 -4.65 6.12
N PHE A 31 9.21 -4.59 6.27
CA PHE A 31 8.51 -5.46 7.21
C PHE A 31 7.20 -5.98 6.62
N LEU A 32 6.80 -7.15 7.10
CA LEU A 32 5.56 -7.82 6.70
C LEU A 32 4.84 -8.30 7.95
N PHE A 33 3.58 -7.88 8.09
CA PHE A 33 2.69 -8.40 9.13
C PHE A 33 1.63 -9.28 8.50
N LEU A 34 1.37 -10.42 9.13
CA LEU A 34 0.39 -11.38 8.68
C LEU A 34 -0.74 -11.48 9.70
N ALA A 35 -1.98 -11.46 9.22
CA ALA A 35 -3.15 -11.70 10.04
C ALA A 35 -3.64 -13.12 9.82
N ARG A 36 -3.84 -13.86 10.91
CA ARG A 36 -4.31 -15.24 10.88
C ARG A 36 -5.52 -15.43 11.78
N VAL A 37 -6.44 -16.26 11.34
CA VAL A 37 -7.57 -16.72 12.14
C VAL A 37 -7.59 -18.23 12.04
N ASP A 38 -7.55 -18.90 13.20
CA ASP A 38 -7.51 -20.37 13.30
C ASP A 38 -6.41 -20.99 12.42
N GLY A 39 -5.25 -20.33 12.36
CA GLY A 39 -4.10 -20.77 11.57
C GLY A 39 -4.17 -20.43 10.09
N GLU A 40 -5.29 -19.90 9.62
CA GLU A 40 -5.46 -19.51 8.22
C GLU A 40 -5.04 -18.06 8.00
N LEU A 41 -4.27 -17.80 6.94
CA LEU A 41 -3.86 -16.46 6.56
C LEU A 41 -5.04 -15.72 5.93
N ILE A 42 -5.43 -14.60 6.53
CA ILE A 42 -6.58 -13.82 6.08
C ILE A 42 -6.24 -12.39 5.66
N GLY A 43 -5.03 -11.94 5.92
CA GLY A 43 -4.62 -10.59 5.54
C GLY A 43 -3.15 -10.35 5.78
N TYR A 44 -2.66 -9.25 5.22
CA TYR A 44 -1.27 -8.84 5.41
C TYR A 44 -1.08 -7.34 5.22
N ALA A 45 0.03 -6.83 5.73
CA ALA A 45 0.49 -5.47 5.47
C ALA A 45 2.00 -5.51 5.20
N LEU A 46 2.41 -4.93 4.11
CA LEU A 46 3.81 -4.82 3.70
C LEU A 46 4.22 -3.36 3.70
N GLY A 47 5.22 -3.03 4.49
CA GLY A 47 5.77 -1.68 4.58
C GLY A 47 7.25 -1.65 4.29
N CYS A 48 7.71 -0.51 3.81
CA CYS A 48 9.13 -0.28 3.53
C CYS A 48 9.50 1.17 3.79
N VAL A 49 10.78 1.47 3.71
CA VAL A 49 11.31 2.81 3.94
C VAL A 49 12.22 3.17 2.77
N ALA A 50 12.11 4.42 2.32
CA ALA A 50 12.95 4.94 1.26
C ALA A 50 13.44 6.35 1.61
N PRO A 51 14.58 6.79 1.02
CA PRO A 51 14.97 8.18 1.13
C PRO A 51 13.89 9.09 0.53
N ALA A 52 13.60 10.21 1.21
CA ALA A 52 12.58 11.15 0.73
C ALA A 52 12.91 11.69 -0.68
N SER A 53 14.20 11.78 -1.00
CA SER A 53 14.66 12.25 -2.32
C SER A 53 14.26 11.33 -3.49
N GLU A 54 13.90 10.09 -3.21
CA GLU A 54 13.45 9.13 -4.24
C GLU A 54 11.95 9.18 -4.47
N GLY A 55 11.20 9.91 -3.63
CA GLY A 55 9.75 10.01 -3.74
C GLY A 55 9.27 11.38 -4.19
N PHE A 56 7.98 11.52 -4.36
CA PHE A 56 7.36 12.77 -4.82
C PHE A 56 7.22 13.84 -3.73
N ALA A 57 7.18 13.44 -2.46
CA ALA A 57 6.77 14.34 -1.39
C ALA A 57 7.77 15.45 -1.10
N ALA A 58 9.05 15.17 -1.21
CA ALA A 58 10.11 16.11 -0.85
C ALA A 58 10.16 17.36 -1.74
N ASP A 59 9.67 17.26 -2.96
CA ASP A 59 9.64 18.40 -3.89
C ASP A 59 8.54 19.40 -3.55
N THR A 60 7.52 18.95 -2.88
CA THR A 60 6.29 19.75 -2.67
C THR A 60 6.06 20.08 -1.21
N TRP A 61 6.38 19.18 -0.30
CA TRP A 61 6.14 19.36 1.12
C TRP A 61 7.42 19.21 1.93
N ARG A 62 7.43 19.82 3.10
CA ARG A 62 8.52 19.63 4.06
C ARG A 62 8.30 18.30 4.77
N VAL A 63 9.16 17.35 4.50
CA VAL A 63 9.11 16.01 5.06
C VAL A 63 10.47 15.63 5.64
N GLY A 64 10.53 14.57 6.42
CA GLY A 64 11.79 14.04 6.93
C GLY A 64 12.66 13.45 5.81
N ASP A 65 13.88 13.06 6.15
CA ASP A 65 14.84 12.53 5.20
C ASP A 65 14.45 11.15 4.67
N ARG A 66 13.66 10.42 5.43
CA ARG A 66 13.20 9.08 5.10
C ARG A 66 11.68 9.04 5.18
N ILE A 67 11.07 8.37 4.23
CA ILE A 67 9.62 8.22 4.11
C ILE A 67 9.26 6.74 4.24
N GLY A 68 8.26 6.44 5.06
CA GLY A 68 7.65 5.11 5.08
C GLY A 68 6.64 4.98 3.95
N GLU A 69 6.58 3.79 3.37
CA GLU A 69 5.56 3.44 2.39
C GLU A 69 4.79 2.22 2.87
N LEU A 70 3.48 2.33 2.93
CA LEU A 70 2.65 1.15 3.00
C LEU A 70 2.45 0.66 1.58
N GLU A 71 3.26 -0.35 1.21
CA GLU A 71 3.31 -0.86 -0.16
C GLU A 71 2.07 -1.66 -0.51
N SER A 72 1.56 -2.43 0.45
CA SER A 72 0.38 -3.26 0.22
C SER A 72 -0.31 -3.58 1.54
N LEU A 73 -1.62 -3.51 1.53
CA LEU A 73 -2.49 -3.94 2.62
C LEU A 73 -3.67 -4.69 2.01
N SER A 74 -3.90 -5.90 2.47
CA SER A 74 -5.00 -6.71 1.96
C SER A 74 -5.64 -7.54 3.07
N VAL A 75 -6.96 -7.66 3.00
CA VAL A 75 -7.75 -8.54 3.88
C VAL A 75 -8.71 -9.30 2.98
N LEU A 76 -8.82 -10.61 3.17
CA LEU A 76 -9.74 -11.42 2.39
C LEU A 76 -11.17 -10.88 2.48
N PRO A 77 -11.95 -10.91 1.38
CA PRO A 77 -13.30 -10.34 1.36
C PRO A 77 -14.21 -10.84 2.48
N GLU A 78 -14.13 -12.13 2.82
CA GLU A 78 -14.94 -12.76 3.87
C GLU A 78 -14.65 -12.22 5.26
N HIS A 79 -13.50 -11.60 5.46
CA HIS A 79 -13.05 -11.06 6.74
C HIS A 79 -13.03 -9.54 6.78
N ARG A 80 -13.54 -8.88 5.76
CA ARG A 80 -13.64 -7.41 5.75
C ARG A 80 -14.74 -6.96 6.72
N GLY A 81 -14.56 -5.76 7.29
CA GLY A 81 -15.49 -5.22 8.26
C GLY A 81 -15.32 -5.77 9.68
N GLU A 82 -14.31 -6.59 9.94
CA GLU A 82 -14.01 -7.16 11.24
C GLU A 82 -12.91 -6.42 12.01
N GLY A 83 -12.43 -5.29 11.47
CA GLY A 83 -11.38 -4.49 12.10
C GLY A 83 -9.94 -4.99 11.88
N ILE A 84 -9.75 -5.97 10.99
CA ILE A 84 -8.42 -6.55 10.74
C ILE A 84 -7.49 -5.55 10.06
N GLY A 85 -8.01 -4.78 9.11
CA GLY A 85 -7.23 -3.72 8.46
C GLY A 85 -6.72 -2.69 9.46
N SER A 86 -7.57 -2.28 10.42
CA SER A 86 -7.16 -1.37 11.50
C SER A 86 -6.09 -1.98 12.39
N GLN A 87 -6.21 -3.25 12.73
CA GLN A 87 -5.19 -3.94 13.53
C GLN A 87 -3.86 -4.04 12.80
N LEU A 88 -3.89 -4.32 11.49
CA LEU A 88 -2.69 -4.35 10.66
C LEU A 88 -2.04 -2.96 10.60
N LEU A 89 -2.83 -1.90 10.46
CA LEU A 89 -2.31 -0.53 10.47
C LEU A 89 -1.73 -0.14 11.82
N ASP A 90 -2.28 -0.63 12.93
CA ASP A 90 -1.68 -0.42 14.25
C ASP A 90 -0.26 -0.97 14.29
N LYS A 91 -0.05 -2.16 13.72
CA LYS A 91 1.27 -2.78 13.65
C LYS A 91 2.21 -2.02 12.73
N VAL A 92 1.70 -1.54 11.61
CA VAL A 92 2.47 -0.71 10.67
C VAL A 92 2.94 0.57 11.37
N ASP A 93 2.04 1.26 12.07
CA ASP A 93 2.37 2.49 12.80
C ASP A 93 3.44 2.23 13.88
N GLU A 94 3.30 1.13 14.64
CA GLU A 94 4.32 0.73 15.61
C GLU A 94 5.68 0.52 14.95
N ALA A 95 5.70 -0.17 13.80
CA ALA A 95 6.94 -0.45 13.09
C ALA A 95 7.62 0.83 12.61
N PHE A 96 6.86 1.76 12.02
CA PHE A 96 7.41 3.03 11.58
C PHE A 96 7.89 3.88 12.76
N ASP A 97 7.16 3.89 13.87
CA ASP A 97 7.59 4.61 15.09
C ASP A 97 8.93 4.08 15.61
N LYS A 98 9.10 2.76 15.63
CA LYS A 98 10.36 2.14 16.06
C LYS A 98 11.52 2.47 15.14
N LEU A 99 11.25 2.70 13.86
CA LEU A 99 12.25 3.09 12.88
C LEU A 99 12.50 4.60 12.84
N GLY A 100 11.77 5.37 13.64
CA GLY A 100 11.89 6.83 13.66
C GLY A 100 11.30 7.51 12.43
N ILE A 101 10.33 6.88 11.78
CA ILE A 101 9.68 7.39 10.57
C ILE A 101 8.39 8.11 10.96
N ASP A 102 8.31 9.39 10.66
CA ASP A 102 7.13 10.21 10.95
C ASP A 102 6.21 10.41 9.75
N ASP A 103 6.78 10.34 8.55
CA ASP A 103 6.06 10.63 7.32
C ASP A 103 5.84 9.34 6.54
N VAL A 104 4.59 9.07 6.20
CA VAL A 104 4.19 7.81 5.54
C VAL A 104 3.30 8.13 4.35
N VAL A 105 3.54 7.45 3.24
CA VAL A 105 2.71 7.52 2.05
C VAL A 105 2.05 6.18 1.77
N ILE A 106 0.91 6.23 1.12
CA ILE A 106 0.12 5.05 0.78
C ILE A 106 -0.61 5.32 -0.52
N GLY A 107 -0.70 4.31 -1.37
CA GLY A 107 -1.45 4.40 -2.61
C GLY A 107 -2.73 3.58 -2.54
N ALA A 108 -3.79 4.07 -3.16
CA ALA A 108 -5.04 3.34 -3.30
C ALA A 108 -5.77 3.76 -4.57
N LEU A 109 -6.49 2.82 -5.17
CA LEU A 109 -7.35 3.14 -6.31
C LEU A 109 -8.56 3.96 -5.84
N PRO A 110 -9.02 4.94 -6.64
CA PRO A 110 -10.17 5.79 -6.27
C PRO A 110 -11.45 5.01 -5.96
N GLY A 111 -11.63 3.86 -6.61
CA GLY A 111 -12.80 3.01 -6.37
C GLY A 111 -12.76 2.22 -5.08
N ASN A 112 -11.60 2.15 -4.42
CA ASN A 112 -11.46 1.43 -3.16
C ASN A 112 -11.87 2.33 -1.98
N THR A 113 -13.16 2.61 -1.89
CA THR A 113 -13.72 3.55 -0.91
C THR A 113 -13.54 3.08 0.53
N GLY A 114 -13.58 1.78 0.77
CA GLY A 114 -13.35 1.22 2.11
C GLY A 114 -11.93 1.48 2.59
N ALA A 115 -10.94 1.24 1.74
CA ALA A 115 -9.54 1.52 2.06
C ALA A 115 -9.31 3.01 2.29
N LEU A 116 -9.87 3.86 1.41
CA LEU A 116 -9.73 5.32 1.54
C LEU A 116 -10.30 5.83 2.86
N LYS A 117 -11.46 5.35 3.26
CA LYS A 117 -12.07 5.72 4.56
C LYS A 117 -11.20 5.28 5.73
N LEU A 118 -10.65 4.07 5.65
CA LEU A 118 -9.76 3.56 6.70
C LEU A 118 -8.52 4.45 6.82
N TYR A 119 -7.88 4.77 5.71
CA TYR A 119 -6.68 5.61 5.72
C TYR A 119 -6.98 7.03 6.19
N GLU A 120 -8.06 7.64 5.73
CA GLU A 120 -8.48 8.97 6.17
C GLU A 120 -8.73 9.00 7.69
N SER A 121 -9.33 7.94 8.23
CA SER A 121 -9.55 7.83 9.68
C SER A 121 -8.26 7.76 10.49
N ARG A 122 -7.15 7.41 9.84
CA ARG A 122 -5.81 7.32 10.44
C ARG A 122 -4.96 8.55 10.17
N GLY A 123 -5.54 9.61 9.60
CA GLY A 123 -4.85 10.88 9.36
C GLY A 123 -4.23 11.04 7.98
N PHE A 124 -4.40 10.07 7.09
CA PHE A 124 -3.93 10.21 5.71
C PHE A 124 -4.84 11.15 4.95
N LYS A 125 -4.24 11.98 4.09
CA LYS A 125 -4.96 12.93 3.24
C LYS A 125 -4.48 12.79 1.81
N PRO A 126 -5.35 13.05 0.81
CA PRO A 126 -4.91 13.04 -0.58
C PRO A 126 -3.80 14.08 -0.80
N THR A 127 -2.74 13.69 -1.49
CA THR A 127 -1.63 14.58 -1.84
C THR A 127 -1.41 14.64 -3.34
N TRP A 128 -1.16 13.50 -4.01
CA TRP A 128 -1.04 13.42 -5.45
C TRP A 128 -2.25 12.73 -6.04
N ILE A 129 -2.73 13.24 -7.17
CA ILE A 129 -3.82 12.64 -7.92
C ILE A 129 -3.30 12.36 -9.32
N TYR A 130 -3.32 11.09 -9.73
CA TYR A 130 -2.98 10.70 -11.09
C TYR A 130 -4.24 10.71 -11.95
N LEU A 131 -4.18 11.41 -13.08
CA LEU A 131 -5.22 11.38 -14.10
C LEU A 131 -4.65 10.63 -15.29
N SER A 132 -5.36 9.63 -15.76
CA SER A 132 -4.87 8.76 -16.81
C SER A 132 -5.85 8.70 -17.98
N ARG A 133 -5.31 8.69 -19.17
CA ARG A 133 -6.05 8.43 -20.41
C ARG A 133 -5.29 7.35 -21.16
N PHE A 134 -5.86 6.16 -21.24
CA PHE A 134 -5.24 5.05 -21.94
C PHE A 134 -5.85 4.94 -23.35
N ALA A 135 -4.98 4.61 -24.33
CA ALA A 135 -5.47 4.34 -25.68
C ALA A 135 -6.30 3.04 -25.67
N ALA A 136 -7.33 3.00 -26.49
CA ALA A 136 -8.12 1.79 -26.64
C ALA A 136 -7.28 0.68 -27.28
N ARG A 137 -7.21 -0.49 -26.61
CA ARG A 137 -6.45 -1.67 -27.08
C ARG A 137 -7.29 -2.89 -26.77
N GLY A 138 -7.07 -3.95 -27.55
CA GLY A 138 -7.64 -5.24 -27.22
C GLY A 138 -6.89 -5.92 -26.08
N ASP A 139 -7.37 -7.08 -25.66
CA ASP A 139 -6.70 -7.89 -24.63
C ASP A 139 -5.35 -8.38 -25.17
N ARG A 140 -4.39 -8.53 -24.27
CA ARG A 140 -3.07 -9.06 -24.62
C ARG A 140 -3.14 -10.54 -24.93
#